data_1138ff567eb708badbdd8a5dfe68da77
#
_entry.id   1138ff567eb708badbdd8a5dfe68da77
#
_cell.length_a   1.000
_cell.length_b   1.000
_cell.length_c   1.000
_cell.angle_alpha   90.00
_cell.angle_beta   90.00
_cell.angle_gamma   90.00
#
_symmetry.space_group_name_H-M   'P 1'
#
loop_
_entity.id
_entity.type
_entity.pdbx_description
1 polymer ?
#
loop_
_entity_poly.entity_id
_entity_poly.type
_entity_poly.pdbx_seq_one_letter_code
_entity_poly.pdbx_strand_id
1 'polypeptide(L)'
;MNQETTWFGQPRGLTVLFLTNMWEQFSYFGMRALLVYYMTKQLLIGQAQSSFIYGTYTAMAYFTPIVGGVIADRYLGKRKAVIIGASIMALGHFMMAFEALFFFALAAIALGNGLFLPSLPSQVGDLYKRDDPRRGWAFNIYYVGINIGGFLAPLICGTLGELYGWHYGFGAAGIGMVAGLIIYLAGQKHLPPEQPRRPAANDQAREGFNRHTILLLLGVGLSVTVFRAAYEQIGNTVALWADSGVDRAAGTFQIPMTWFQSLNPLFVMLLTPPLLAYWRRHAHKETQGSLVRRMALGSLIVGSAYLLLAAVTATTGEALAGWVWLALFFLVLTFGELFILPTGLGLFARLAPPHLGATTVASWFLVIFSGSLTAGLVGTLWSSFEPSGYFLLLAAFAAVAALLLRGISSVADPETKG
;
A
#
# COMPACT_ATOMS: atom_id res chain seq x y z
N MET A 1 -21.96 -26.47 -11.09
CA MET A 1 -22.62 -25.21 -11.48
C MET A 1 -21.78 -24.58 -12.56
N ASN A 2 -22.30 -24.45 -13.79
CA ASN A 2 -21.64 -23.67 -14.84
C ASN A 2 -21.62 -22.21 -14.39
N GLN A 3 -20.47 -21.74 -13.91
CA GLN A 3 -20.28 -20.32 -13.63
C GLN A 3 -20.21 -19.63 -15.00
N GLU A 4 -21.25 -18.86 -15.32
CA GLU A 4 -21.21 -18.01 -16.50
C GLU A 4 -19.96 -17.13 -16.43
N THR A 5 -19.11 -17.26 -17.42
CA THR A 5 -17.87 -16.48 -17.52
C THR A 5 -18.18 -15.06 -17.98
N THR A 6 -17.44 -14.10 -17.46
CA THR A 6 -17.40 -12.72 -17.95
C THR A 6 -16.01 -12.42 -18.50
N TRP A 7 -15.49 -11.23 -18.35
CA TRP A 7 -14.20 -10.79 -18.88
C TRP A 7 -13.10 -11.87 -18.85
N PHE A 8 -12.44 -12.08 -19.96
CA PHE A 8 -11.29 -12.99 -20.07
C PHE A 8 -11.55 -14.41 -19.56
N GLY A 9 -12.78 -14.90 -19.64
CA GLY A 9 -13.14 -16.23 -19.17
C GLY A 9 -13.23 -16.39 -17.65
N GLN A 10 -13.26 -15.29 -16.90
CA GLN A 10 -13.34 -15.29 -15.45
C GLN A 10 -14.79 -15.32 -14.94
N PRO A 11 -15.07 -15.90 -13.73
CA PRO A 11 -16.43 -15.92 -13.16
C PRO A 11 -16.91 -14.51 -12.82
N ARG A 12 -18.25 -14.29 -12.89
CA ARG A 12 -18.89 -13.00 -12.55
C ARG A 12 -18.54 -12.51 -11.14
N GLY A 13 -18.33 -13.42 -10.20
CA GLY A 13 -17.91 -13.07 -8.84
C GLY A 13 -16.59 -12.28 -8.81
N LEU A 14 -15.66 -12.54 -9.72
CA LEU A 14 -14.42 -11.77 -9.81
C LEU A 14 -14.70 -10.30 -10.20
N THR A 15 -15.63 -10.06 -11.12
CA THR A 15 -16.02 -8.67 -11.49
C THR A 15 -16.57 -7.91 -10.27
N VAL A 16 -17.40 -8.56 -9.46
CA VAL A 16 -17.93 -7.98 -8.22
C VAL A 16 -16.79 -7.62 -7.26
N LEU A 17 -15.88 -8.56 -6.99
CA LEU A 17 -14.78 -8.34 -6.07
C LEU A 17 -13.79 -7.29 -6.59
N PHE A 18 -13.51 -7.29 -7.90
CA PHE A 18 -12.67 -6.30 -8.56
C PHE A 18 -13.22 -4.88 -8.42
N LEU A 19 -14.50 -4.68 -8.76
CA LEU A 19 -15.12 -3.35 -8.68
C LEU A 19 -15.28 -2.88 -7.23
N THR A 20 -15.64 -3.78 -6.32
CA THR A 20 -15.72 -3.47 -4.88
C THR A 20 -14.37 -3.01 -4.34
N ASN A 21 -13.30 -3.72 -4.69
CA ASN A 21 -11.94 -3.36 -4.30
C ASN A 21 -11.48 -2.05 -4.93
N MET A 22 -11.77 -1.85 -6.21
CA MET A 22 -11.42 -0.61 -6.92
C MET A 22 -12.05 0.61 -6.24
N TRP A 23 -13.32 0.55 -5.88
CA TRP A 23 -14.02 1.65 -5.20
C TRP A 23 -13.57 1.84 -3.75
N GLU A 24 -13.23 0.77 -3.04
CA GLU A 24 -12.63 0.87 -1.71
C GLU A 24 -11.26 1.55 -1.78
N GLN A 25 -10.40 1.13 -2.72
CA GLN A 25 -9.09 1.75 -2.90
C GLN A 25 -9.21 3.22 -3.36
N PHE A 26 -10.20 3.54 -4.21
CA PHE A 26 -10.54 4.92 -4.53
C PHE A 26 -10.86 5.72 -3.26
N SER A 27 -11.69 5.18 -2.39
CA SER A 27 -12.06 5.81 -1.13
C SER A 27 -10.85 6.02 -0.21
N TYR A 28 -10.04 4.98 0.00
CA TYR A 28 -8.87 5.00 0.86
C TYR A 28 -7.79 5.98 0.36
N PHE A 29 -7.39 5.87 -0.92
CA PHE A 29 -6.37 6.76 -1.49
C PHE A 29 -6.87 8.18 -1.68
N GLY A 30 -8.17 8.39 -1.92
CA GLY A 30 -8.76 9.72 -2.00
C GLY A 30 -8.69 10.48 -0.67
N MET A 31 -9.07 9.83 0.42
CA MET A 31 -8.91 10.39 1.76
C MET A 31 -7.43 10.60 2.10
N ARG A 32 -6.57 9.60 1.85
CA ARG A 32 -5.15 9.66 2.16
C ARG A 32 -4.43 10.79 1.42
N ALA A 33 -4.79 11.05 0.16
CA ALA A 33 -4.20 12.11 -0.65
C ALA A 33 -4.47 13.52 -0.09
N LEU A 34 -5.61 13.69 0.58
CA LEU A 34 -6.00 14.96 1.20
C LEU A 34 -5.49 15.10 2.64
N LEU A 35 -5.18 13.99 3.32
CA LEU A 35 -5.07 13.93 4.78
C LEU A 35 -4.03 14.90 5.35
N VAL A 36 -2.78 14.89 4.83
CA VAL A 36 -1.72 15.76 5.37
C VAL A 36 -2.01 17.24 5.10
N TYR A 37 -2.57 17.55 3.96
CA TYR A 37 -2.95 18.92 3.60
C TYR A 37 -4.12 19.42 4.44
N TYR A 38 -5.13 18.58 4.66
CA TYR A 38 -6.26 18.93 5.51
C TYR A 38 -5.83 19.25 6.95
N MET A 39 -4.94 18.41 7.52
CA MET A 39 -4.41 18.66 8.86
C MET A 39 -3.63 19.98 8.94
N THR A 40 -2.78 20.26 7.97
CA THR A 40 -1.91 21.44 8.01
C THR A 40 -2.60 22.73 7.58
N LYS A 41 -3.51 22.68 6.60
CA LYS A 41 -4.14 23.87 6.00
C LYS A 41 -5.51 24.19 6.59
N GLN A 42 -6.31 23.19 6.96
CA GLN A 42 -7.66 23.40 7.47
C GLN A 42 -7.70 23.30 9.00
N LEU A 43 -7.16 22.20 9.55
CA LEU A 43 -7.16 22.01 11.01
C LEU A 43 -6.03 22.79 11.71
N LEU A 44 -5.12 23.40 10.93
CA LEU A 44 -3.97 24.16 11.41
C LEU A 44 -3.10 23.38 12.43
N ILE A 45 -3.07 22.06 12.31
CA ILE A 45 -2.21 21.20 13.11
C ILE A 45 -0.77 21.40 12.63
N GLY A 46 0.15 21.59 13.56
CA GLY A 46 1.57 21.75 13.23
C GLY A 46 2.13 20.59 12.39
N GLN A 47 3.10 20.87 11.52
CA GLN A 47 3.63 19.92 10.54
C GLN A 47 4.11 18.62 11.18
N ALA A 48 4.90 18.70 12.26
CA ALA A 48 5.43 17.51 12.93
C ALA A 48 4.30 16.62 13.48
N GLN A 49 3.28 17.22 14.10
CA GLN A 49 2.14 16.50 14.62
C GLN A 49 1.31 15.89 13.48
N SER A 50 1.11 16.61 12.38
CA SER A 50 0.40 16.11 11.19
C SER A 50 1.10 14.91 10.57
N SER A 51 2.42 14.95 10.45
CA SER A 51 3.23 13.82 9.96
C SER A 51 3.14 12.59 10.89
N PHE A 52 3.16 12.80 12.20
CA PHE A 52 3.01 11.73 13.17
C PHE A 52 1.61 11.09 13.10
N ILE A 53 0.55 11.90 13.02
CA ILE A 53 -0.83 11.42 12.86
C ILE A 53 -0.97 10.64 11.55
N TYR A 54 -0.43 11.16 10.45
CA TYR A 54 -0.43 10.48 9.15
C TYR A 54 0.22 9.10 9.22
N GLY A 55 1.42 9.03 9.79
CA GLY A 55 2.16 7.77 9.94
C GLY A 55 1.44 6.78 10.87
N THR A 56 0.88 7.26 11.97
CA THR A 56 0.11 6.45 12.93
C THR A 56 -1.16 5.89 12.28
N TYR A 57 -1.91 6.73 11.55
CA TYR A 57 -3.09 6.30 10.81
C TYR A 57 -2.74 5.24 9.76
N THR A 58 -1.71 5.49 8.94
CA THR A 58 -1.25 4.54 7.92
C THR A 58 -0.77 3.23 8.56
N ALA A 59 -0.06 3.31 9.69
CA ALA A 59 0.32 2.13 10.45
C ALA A 59 -0.90 1.34 10.92
N MET A 60 -1.89 1.99 11.52
CA MET A 60 -3.12 1.32 11.99
C MET A 60 -3.88 0.66 10.86
N ALA A 61 -3.89 1.22 9.65
CA ALA A 61 -4.50 0.60 8.47
C ALA A 61 -3.89 -0.77 8.11
N TYR A 62 -2.66 -1.06 8.54
CA TYR A 62 -2.01 -2.36 8.38
C TYR A 62 -2.05 -3.23 9.66
N PHE A 63 -2.24 -2.64 10.81
CA PHE A 63 -2.36 -3.39 12.06
C PHE A 63 -3.77 -3.97 12.24
N THR A 64 -4.80 -3.17 12.01
CA THR A 64 -6.20 -3.58 12.23
C THR A 64 -6.63 -4.79 11.40
N PRO A 65 -6.12 -5.05 10.15
CA PRO A 65 -6.41 -6.27 9.42
C PRO A 65 -5.95 -7.56 10.10
N ILE A 66 -4.91 -7.51 10.92
CA ILE A 66 -4.42 -8.67 11.67
C ILE A 66 -5.50 -9.11 12.68
N VAL A 67 -6.05 -8.16 13.42
CA VAL A 67 -7.11 -8.42 14.41
C VAL A 67 -8.44 -8.67 13.72
N GLY A 68 -8.78 -7.85 12.72
CA GLY A 68 -10.03 -7.96 11.97
C GLY A 68 -10.15 -9.25 11.18
N GLY A 69 -9.04 -9.78 10.64
CA GLY A 69 -9.00 -11.10 10.01
C GLY A 69 -9.38 -12.22 10.98
N VAL A 70 -8.86 -12.18 12.21
CA VAL A 70 -9.24 -13.14 13.27
C VAL A 70 -10.71 -13.01 13.62
N ILE A 71 -11.23 -11.79 13.74
CA ILE A 71 -12.66 -11.55 14.02
C ILE A 71 -13.53 -12.07 12.86
N ALA A 72 -13.15 -11.79 11.61
CA ALA A 72 -13.84 -12.28 10.44
C ALA A 72 -13.86 -13.81 10.40
N ASP A 73 -12.72 -14.45 10.62
CA ASP A 73 -12.59 -15.89 10.54
C ASP A 73 -13.30 -16.62 11.69
N ARG A 74 -13.29 -16.07 12.90
CA ARG A 74 -13.85 -16.76 14.08
C ARG A 74 -15.30 -16.44 14.38
N TYR A 75 -15.75 -15.22 14.07
CA TYR A 75 -17.05 -14.74 14.56
C TYR A 75 -18.03 -14.30 13.47
N LEU A 76 -17.59 -13.51 12.50
CA LEU A 76 -18.48 -12.84 11.54
C LEU A 76 -18.71 -13.64 10.26
N GLY A 77 -17.66 -14.30 9.73
CA GLY A 77 -17.61 -14.77 8.35
C GLY A 77 -17.19 -13.64 7.38
N LYS A 78 -16.63 -14.02 6.23
CA LYS A 78 -16.02 -13.09 5.27
C LYS A 78 -17.02 -12.07 4.71
N ARG A 79 -18.24 -12.49 4.38
CA ARG A 79 -19.26 -11.62 3.78
C ARG A 79 -19.72 -10.54 4.75
N LYS A 80 -20.06 -10.92 5.98
CA LYS A 80 -20.48 -9.96 7.01
C LYS A 80 -19.33 -9.01 7.37
N ALA A 81 -18.10 -9.51 7.45
CA ALA A 81 -16.93 -8.68 7.71
C ALA A 81 -16.72 -7.61 6.63
N VAL A 82 -16.89 -7.95 5.34
CA VAL A 82 -16.83 -6.96 4.25
C VAL A 82 -17.95 -5.93 4.38
N ILE A 83 -19.19 -6.35 4.63
CA ILE A 83 -20.33 -5.42 4.72
C ILE A 83 -20.17 -4.47 5.91
N ILE A 84 -19.87 -5.01 7.10
CA ILE A 84 -19.68 -4.21 8.31
C ILE A 84 -18.48 -3.27 8.15
N GLY A 85 -17.35 -3.80 7.67
CA GLY A 85 -16.14 -3.02 7.43
C GLY A 85 -16.38 -1.86 6.45
N ALA A 86 -17.00 -2.15 5.29
CA ALA A 86 -17.35 -1.14 4.30
C ALA A 86 -18.32 -0.08 4.85
N SER A 87 -19.30 -0.48 5.64
CA SER A 87 -20.27 0.45 6.26
C SER A 87 -19.59 1.37 7.26
N ILE A 88 -18.70 0.86 8.10
CA ILE A 88 -17.92 1.65 9.07
C ILE A 88 -16.98 2.60 8.32
N MET A 89 -16.30 2.13 7.25
CA MET A 89 -15.43 3.00 6.44
C MET A 89 -16.21 4.12 5.76
N ALA A 90 -17.37 3.81 5.16
CA ALA A 90 -18.23 4.81 4.52
C ALA A 90 -18.67 5.90 5.52
N LEU A 91 -19.12 5.48 6.72
CA LEU A 91 -19.44 6.40 7.81
C LEU A 91 -18.23 7.27 8.17
N GLY A 92 -17.05 6.66 8.35
CA GLY A 92 -15.82 7.36 8.66
C GLY A 92 -15.46 8.41 7.60
N HIS A 93 -15.57 8.09 6.30
CA HIS A 93 -15.30 9.07 5.24
C HIS A 93 -16.26 10.26 5.24
N PHE A 94 -17.54 10.04 5.53
CA PHE A 94 -18.49 11.17 5.69
C PHE A 94 -18.22 11.96 6.97
N MET A 95 -17.79 11.30 8.06
CA MET A 95 -17.38 12.02 9.29
C MET A 95 -16.17 12.93 9.06
N MET A 96 -15.28 12.61 8.10
CA MET A 96 -14.15 13.49 7.73
C MET A 96 -14.59 14.88 7.22
N ALA A 97 -15.83 15.03 6.78
CA ALA A 97 -16.37 16.34 6.41
C ALA A 97 -16.60 17.28 7.61
N PHE A 98 -16.53 16.76 8.83
CA PHE A 98 -16.76 17.52 10.07
C PHE A 98 -15.46 17.54 10.91
N GLU A 99 -14.88 18.72 11.09
CA GLU A 99 -13.61 18.89 11.81
C GLU A 99 -13.62 18.28 13.23
N ALA A 100 -14.72 18.46 13.96
CA ALA A 100 -14.88 17.92 15.32
C ALA A 100 -14.86 16.39 15.39
N LEU A 101 -15.11 15.70 14.28
CA LEU A 101 -15.15 14.24 14.20
C LEU A 101 -13.87 13.65 13.59
N PHE A 102 -12.87 14.46 13.28
CA PHE A 102 -11.67 14.07 12.55
C PHE A 102 -11.00 12.80 13.10
N PHE A 103 -10.67 12.75 14.38
CA PHE A 103 -10.01 11.60 14.98
C PHE A 103 -10.91 10.36 15.05
N PHE A 104 -12.19 10.55 15.30
CA PHE A 104 -13.17 9.45 15.26
C PHE A 104 -13.33 8.89 13.84
N ALA A 105 -13.29 9.76 12.84
CA ALA A 105 -13.34 9.38 11.44
C ALA A 105 -12.13 8.52 11.06
N LEU A 106 -10.90 8.94 11.40
CA LEU A 106 -9.69 8.16 11.18
C LEU A 106 -9.75 6.79 11.87
N ALA A 107 -10.20 6.74 13.12
CA ALA A 107 -10.38 5.48 13.86
C ALA A 107 -11.43 4.58 13.19
N ALA A 108 -12.57 5.13 12.78
CA ALA A 108 -13.61 4.37 12.10
C ALA A 108 -13.12 3.77 10.78
N ILE A 109 -12.42 4.56 9.95
CA ILE A 109 -11.85 4.08 8.68
C ILE A 109 -10.83 2.97 8.93
N ALA A 110 -9.91 3.14 9.90
CA ALA A 110 -8.91 2.12 10.22
C ALA A 110 -9.55 0.82 10.75
N LEU A 111 -10.55 0.91 11.62
CA LEU A 111 -11.26 -0.26 12.15
C LEU A 111 -12.09 -0.98 11.07
N GLY A 112 -12.80 -0.22 10.22
CA GLY A 112 -13.55 -0.77 9.10
C GLY A 112 -12.64 -1.47 8.10
N ASN A 113 -11.50 -0.86 7.75
CA ASN A 113 -10.47 -1.45 6.91
C ASN A 113 -9.94 -2.77 7.50
N GLY A 114 -9.82 -2.85 8.82
CA GLY A 114 -9.41 -4.07 9.52
C GLY A 114 -10.28 -5.28 9.21
N LEU A 115 -11.59 -5.11 9.11
CA LEU A 115 -12.53 -6.18 8.74
C LEU A 115 -12.57 -6.44 7.23
N PHE A 116 -12.46 -5.37 6.43
CA PHE A 116 -12.62 -5.40 4.98
C PHE A 116 -11.42 -6.02 4.27
N LEU A 117 -10.21 -5.48 4.55
CA LEU A 117 -8.99 -5.78 3.81
C LEU A 117 -8.60 -7.28 3.80
N PRO A 118 -8.67 -8.06 4.89
CA PRO A 118 -8.36 -9.48 4.84
C PRO A 118 -9.48 -10.31 4.21
N SER A 119 -10.72 -9.85 4.31
CA SER A 119 -11.91 -10.61 3.95
C SER A 119 -12.20 -10.61 2.45
N LEU A 120 -11.92 -9.51 1.76
CA LEU A 120 -12.23 -9.37 0.33
C LEU A 120 -11.31 -10.21 -0.57
N PRO A 121 -9.95 -10.12 -0.47
CA PRO A 121 -9.05 -10.93 -1.31
C PRO A 121 -9.20 -12.43 -1.06
N SER A 122 -9.54 -12.83 0.18
CA SER A 122 -9.75 -14.25 0.48
C SER A 122 -10.91 -14.85 -0.31
N GLN A 123 -11.94 -14.05 -0.62
CA GLN A 123 -13.07 -14.47 -1.45
C GLN A 123 -12.67 -14.64 -2.93
N VAL A 124 -11.63 -13.94 -3.41
CA VAL A 124 -11.08 -14.19 -4.76
C VAL A 124 -10.60 -15.64 -4.86
N GLY A 125 -9.88 -16.10 -3.83
CA GLY A 125 -9.43 -17.48 -3.76
C GLY A 125 -10.57 -18.52 -3.73
N ASP A 126 -11.70 -18.16 -3.11
CA ASP A 126 -12.85 -19.04 -2.97
C ASP A 126 -13.66 -19.23 -4.29
N LEU A 127 -13.44 -18.36 -5.29
CA LEU A 127 -14.06 -18.48 -6.63
C LEU A 127 -13.51 -19.63 -7.46
N TYR A 128 -12.33 -20.16 -7.11
CA TYR A 128 -11.58 -21.13 -7.90
C TYR A 128 -11.25 -22.38 -7.09
N LYS A 129 -11.17 -23.51 -7.77
CA LYS A 129 -10.54 -24.72 -7.20
C LYS A 129 -9.05 -24.47 -6.99
N ARG A 130 -8.41 -25.24 -6.10
CA ARG A 130 -6.98 -25.05 -5.75
C ARG A 130 -6.03 -25.20 -6.93
N ASP A 131 -6.37 -26.05 -7.87
CA ASP A 131 -5.63 -26.42 -9.08
C ASP A 131 -6.08 -25.66 -10.34
N ASP A 132 -7.04 -24.72 -10.22
CA ASP A 132 -7.50 -23.93 -11.37
C ASP A 132 -6.41 -22.94 -11.82
N PRO A 133 -5.89 -23.03 -13.06
CA PRO A 133 -4.83 -22.17 -13.57
C PRO A 133 -5.24 -20.69 -13.66
N ARG A 134 -6.55 -20.40 -13.68
CA ARG A 134 -7.08 -19.02 -13.73
C ARG A 134 -6.93 -18.28 -12.40
N ARG A 135 -6.71 -19.01 -11.30
CA ARG A 135 -6.62 -18.43 -9.94
C ARG A 135 -5.50 -17.38 -9.83
N GLY A 136 -4.33 -17.64 -10.42
CA GLY A 136 -3.22 -16.68 -10.44
C GLY A 136 -3.55 -15.40 -11.20
N TRP A 137 -4.23 -15.54 -12.37
CA TRP A 137 -4.70 -14.40 -13.15
C TRP A 137 -5.76 -13.56 -12.42
N ALA A 138 -6.63 -14.21 -11.64
CA ALA A 138 -7.66 -13.51 -10.86
C ALA A 138 -7.05 -12.54 -9.85
N PHE A 139 -5.99 -12.91 -9.15
CA PHE A 139 -5.29 -12.02 -8.24
C PHE A 139 -4.60 -10.86 -8.97
N ASN A 140 -4.06 -11.09 -10.17
CA ASN A 140 -3.49 -10.01 -10.98
C ASN A 140 -4.58 -9.01 -11.42
N ILE A 141 -5.74 -9.48 -11.87
CA ILE A 141 -6.89 -8.63 -12.20
C ILE A 141 -7.34 -7.84 -10.97
N TYR A 142 -7.46 -8.50 -9.83
CA TYR A 142 -7.82 -7.86 -8.55
C TYR A 142 -6.81 -6.74 -8.20
N TYR A 143 -5.52 -6.97 -8.39
CA TYR A 143 -4.47 -5.99 -8.15
C TYR A 143 -4.53 -4.79 -9.09
N VAL A 144 -4.92 -4.98 -10.35
CA VAL A 144 -5.17 -3.87 -11.29
C VAL A 144 -6.27 -2.96 -10.76
N GLY A 145 -7.33 -3.52 -10.16
CA GLY A 145 -8.40 -2.73 -9.52
C GLY A 145 -7.88 -1.80 -8.41
N ILE A 146 -6.93 -2.26 -7.59
CA ILE A 146 -6.26 -1.43 -6.57
C ILE A 146 -5.64 -0.19 -7.22
N ASN A 147 -4.88 -0.39 -8.27
CA ASN A 147 -4.13 0.70 -8.92
C ASN A 147 -5.05 1.65 -9.70
N ILE A 148 -6.12 1.16 -10.32
CA ILE A 148 -7.12 2.02 -10.97
C ILE A 148 -7.79 2.92 -9.92
N GLY A 149 -8.24 2.35 -8.79
CA GLY A 149 -8.80 3.11 -7.68
C GLY A 149 -7.81 4.15 -7.14
N GLY A 150 -6.58 3.74 -6.87
CA GLY A 150 -5.51 4.62 -6.39
C GLY A 150 -5.11 5.72 -7.37
N PHE A 151 -5.18 5.46 -8.68
CA PHE A 151 -4.93 6.45 -9.72
C PHE A 151 -6.04 7.51 -9.81
N LEU A 152 -7.30 7.07 -9.84
CA LEU A 152 -8.45 7.97 -10.00
C LEU A 152 -8.71 8.80 -8.73
N ALA A 153 -8.37 8.27 -7.56
CA ALA A 153 -8.71 8.87 -6.29
C ALA A 153 -8.11 10.27 -6.06
N PRO A 154 -6.79 10.49 -6.18
CA PRO A 154 -6.24 11.85 -6.03
C PRO A 154 -6.69 12.80 -7.13
N LEU A 155 -6.96 12.29 -8.34
CA LEU A 155 -7.48 13.10 -9.44
C LEU A 155 -8.89 13.64 -9.14
N ILE A 156 -9.77 12.81 -8.58
CA ILE A 156 -11.17 13.20 -8.34
C ILE A 156 -11.32 13.82 -6.95
N CYS A 157 -11.01 13.05 -5.88
CA CYS A 157 -11.15 13.55 -4.51
C CYS A 157 -10.22 14.72 -4.24
N GLY A 158 -8.98 14.66 -4.77
CA GLY A 158 -8.02 15.75 -4.64
C GLY A 158 -8.49 17.03 -5.29
N THR A 159 -8.92 16.98 -6.55
CA THR A 159 -9.45 18.15 -7.26
C THR A 159 -10.65 18.75 -6.54
N LEU A 160 -11.59 17.92 -6.10
CA LEU A 160 -12.76 18.40 -5.34
C LEU A 160 -12.34 19.02 -4.02
N GLY A 161 -11.40 18.42 -3.31
CA GLY A 161 -10.89 18.94 -2.04
C GLY A 161 -10.14 20.26 -2.18
N GLU A 162 -9.28 20.38 -3.20
CA GLU A 162 -8.46 21.57 -3.41
C GLU A 162 -9.25 22.76 -3.98
N LEU A 163 -10.16 22.52 -4.93
CA LEU A 163 -10.84 23.59 -5.66
C LEU A 163 -12.20 23.98 -5.06
N TYR A 164 -12.89 23.03 -4.42
CA TYR A 164 -14.27 23.28 -3.93
C TYR A 164 -14.37 23.19 -2.40
N GLY A 165 -13.37 22.60 -1.74
CA GLY A 165 -13.29 22.48 -0.29
C GLY A 165 -13.13 21.03 0.18
N TRP A 166 -12.41 20.84 1.27
CA TRP A 166 -11.98 19.54 1.79
C TRP A 166 -13.12 18.54 1.99
N HIS A 167 -14.27 19.02 2.47
CA HIS A 167 -15.46 18.19 2.70
C HIS A 167 -16.02 17.57 1.41
N TYR A 168 -15.88 18.22 0.25
CA TYR A 168 -16.27 17.64 -1.04
C TYR A 168 -15.33 16.49 -1.44
N GLY A 169 -14.02 16.64 -1.22
CA GLY A 169 -13.05 15.59 -1.47
C GLY A 169 -13.28 14.35 -0.60
N PHE A 170 -13.50 14.54 0.69
CA PHE A 170 -13.83 13.45 1.61
C PHE A 170 -15.21 12.85 1.33
N GLY A 171 -16.19 13.68 0.97
CA GLY A 171 -17.52 13.24 0.54
C GLY A 171 -17.46 12.35 -0.70
N ALA A 172 -16.63 12.70 -1.69
CA ALA A 172 -16.42 11.88 -2.89
C ALA A 172 -15.79 10.52 -2.53
N ALA A 173 -14.83 10.49 -1.61
CA ALA A 173 -14.28 9.23 -1.09
C ALA A 173 -15.37 8.39 -0.40
N GLY A 174 -16.24 9.02 0.40
CA GLY A 174 -17.39 8.36 1.04
C GLY A 174 -18.38 7.78 0.02
N ILE A 175 -18.71 8.55 -1.03
CA ILE A 175 -19.57 8.09 -2.12
C ILE A 175 -18.93 6.88 -2.83
N GLY A 176 -17.62 6.91 -3.08
CA GLY A 176 -16.89 5.78 -3.64
C GLY A 176 -17.03 4.53 -2.78
N MET A 177 -16.90 4.66 -1.45
CA MET A 177 -17.07 3.52 -0.53
C MET A 177 -18.49 2.96 -0.56
N VAL A 178 -19.50 3.83 -0.58
CA VAL A 178 -20.91 3.43 -0.71
C VAL A 178 -21.16 2.71 -2.04
N ALA A 179 -20.59 3.22 -3.14
CA ALA A 179 -20.68 2.57 -4.45
C ALA A 179 -20.09 1.15 -4.42
N GLY A 180 -18.91 0.98 -3.83
CA GLY A 180 -18.31 -0.34 -3.61
C GLY A 180 -19.19 -1.26 -2.77
N LEU A 181 -19.77 -0.76 -1.70
CA LEU A 181 -20.70 -1.53 -0.84
C LEU A 181 -21.96 -1.96 -1.60
N ILE A 182 -22.57 -1.06 -2.37
CA ILE A 182 -23.76 -1.37 -3.20
C ILE A 182 -23.42 -2.45 -4.23
N ILE A 183 -22.29 -2.33 -4.94
CA ILE A 183 -21.82 -3.33 -5.90
C ILE A 183 -21.66 -4.69 -5.22
N TYR A 184 -21.05 -4.71 -4.02
CA TYR A 184 -20.87 -5.94 -3.26
C TYR A 184 -22.18 -6.57 -2.85
N LEU A 185 -23.12 -5.79 -2.30
CA LEU A 185 -24.42 -6.26 -1.87
C LEU A 185 -25.26 -6.82 -3.05
N ALA A 186 -25.31 -6.08 -4.17
CA ALA A 186 -26.02 -6.53 -5.37
C ALA A 186 -25.36 -7.75 -6.02
N GLY A 187 -24.05 -7.87 -5.90
CA GLY A 187 -23.25 -8.93 -6.50
C GLY A 187 -23.14 -10.22 -5.69
N GLN A 188 -23.62 -10.26 -4.43
CA GLN A 188 -23.46 -11.42 -3.54
C GLN A 188 -23.95 -12.75 -4.13
N LYS A 189 -24.98 -12.71 -4.98
CA LYS A 189 -25.52 -13.88 -5.68
C LYS A 189 -24.52 -14.59 -6.59
N HIS A 190 -23.45 -13.89 -7.02
CA HIS A 190 -22.38 -14.42 -7.87
C HIS A 190 -21.17 -14.93 -7.07
N LEU A 191 -21.18 -14.73 -5.76
CA LEU A 191 -20.11 -15.21 -4.87
C LEU A 191 -20.44 -16.62 -4.36
N PRO A 192 -19.45 -17.50 -4.18
CA PRO A 192 -19.67 -18.84 -3.65
C PRO A 192 -20.26 -18.77 -2.24
N PRO A 193 -21.08 -19.75 -1.84
CA PRO A 193 -21.59 -19.81 -0.47
C PRO A 193 -20.43 -19.84 0.53
N GLU A 194 -20.62 -19.19 1.66
CA GLU A 194 -19.61 -19.26 2.74
C GLU A 194 -19.40 -20.71 3.16
N GLN A 195 -18.16 -21.18 3.10
CA GLN A 195 -17.84 -22.52 3.56
C GLN A 195 -17.96 -22.57 5.08
N PRO A 196 -18.55 -23.64 5.65
CA PRO A 196 -18.53 -23.85 7.09
C PRO A 196 -17.08 -23.79 7.59
N ARG A 197 -16.90 -23.13 8.72
CA ARG A 197 -15.57 -23.05 9.38
C ARG A 197 -15.04 -24.46 9.57
N ARG A 198 -13.92 -24.76 8.92
CA ARG A 198 -13.17 -25.98 9.28
C ARG A 198 -12.44 -25.64 10.59
N PRO A 199 -12.65 -26.42 11.65
CA PRO A 199 -11.75 -26.40 12.79
C PRO A 199 -10.33 -26.57 12.26
N ALA A 200 -9.36 -25.82 12.81
CA ALA A 200 -7.98 -26.06 12.48
C ALA A 200 -7.69 -27.56 12.62
N ALA A 201 -7.29 -28.21 11.54
CA ALA A 201 -7.02 -29.64 11.56
C ALA A 201 -5.98 -29.91 12.66
N ASN A 202 -6.33 -30.82 13.55
CA ASN A 202 -5.52 -31.24 14.68
C ASN A 202 -4.14 -31.77 14.21
N ASP A 203 -3.10 -31.31 14.88
CA ASP A 203 -1.87 -32.00 15.26
C ASP A 203 -1.32 -33.09 14.32
N GLN A 204 -0.88 -32.70 13.14
CA GLN A 204 0.30 -33.32 12.56
C GLN A 204 1.51 -32.53 13.05
N ALA A 205 2.60 -33.22 13.41
CA ALA A 205 3.80 -32.69 14.02
C ALA A 205 4.15 -31.28 13.50
N ARG A 206 4.04 -30.29 14.38
CA ARG A 206 4.25 -28.87 14.05
C ARG A 206 5.74 -28.65 13.82
N GLU A 207 6.20 -28.82 12.58
CA GLU A 207 7.50 -28.29 12.20
C GLU A 207 7.44 -26.76 12.39
N GLY A 208 8.09 -26.27 13.43
CA GLY A 208 8.26 -24.85 13.67
C GLY A 208 9.19 -24.22 12.62
N PHE A 209 9.29 -22.89 12.65
CA PHE A 209 10.31 -22.22 11.87
C PHE A 209 11.71 -22.67 12.26
N ASN A 210 12.55 -23.00 11.28
CA ASN A 210 13.98 -23.12 11.48
C ASN A 210 14.56 -21.78 11.95
N ARG A 211 15.51 -21.78 12.86
CA ARG A 211 16.21 -20.60 13.38
C ARG A 211 16.74 -19.69 12.26
N HIS A 212 17.29 -20.30 11.21
CA HIS A 212 17.78 -19.58 10.03
C HIS A 212 16.64 -18.81 9.33
N THR A 213 15.49 -19.43 9.11
CA THR A 213 14.31 -18.79 8.51
C THR A 213 13.79 -17.63 9.37
N ILE A 214 13.76 -17.81 10.70
CA ILE A 214 13.36 -16.71 11.61
C ILE A 214 14.31 -15.52 11.46
N LEU A 215 15.61 -15.75 11.50
CA LEU A 215 16.61 -14.68 11.37
C LEU A 215 16.54 -13.99 10.01
N LEU A 216 16.29 -14.75 8.95
CA LEU A 216 16.10 -14.21 7.60
C LEU A 216 14.85 -13.32 7.54
N LEU A 217 13.71 -13.78 8.04
CA LEU A 217 12.46 -13.01 8.06
C LEU A 217 12.57 -11.76 8.92
N LEU A 218 13.20 -11.85 10.09
CA LEU A 218 13.45 -10.70 10.97
C LEU A 218 14.39 -9.69 10.31
N GLY A 219 15.48 -10.14 9.71
CA GLY A 219 16.44 -9.27 9.03
C GLY A 219 15.81 -8.54 7.85
N VAL A 220 15.09 -9.28 6.98
CA VAL A 220 14.34 -8.67 5.86
C VAL A 220 13.27 -7.73 6.38
N GLY A 221 12.51 -8.13 7.42
CA GLY A 221 11.49 -7.29 8.04
C GLY A 221 12.05 -5.97 8.57
N LEU A 222 13.16 -6.02 9.30
CA LEU A 222 13.84 -4.81 9.80
C LEU A 222 14.30 -3.91 8.64
N SER A 223 14.89 -4.50 7.60
CA SER A 223 15.35 -3.75 6.42
C SER A 223 14.19 -3.07 5.70
N VAL A 224 13.05 -3.74 5.55
CA VAL A 224 11.84 -3.18 4.94
C VAL A 224 11.21 -2.11 5.83
N THR A 225 11.27 -2.25 7.15
CA THR A 225 10.84 -1.20 8.08
C THR A 225 11.66 0.09 7.87
N VAL A 226 12.98 -0.01 7.75
CA VAL A 226 13.87 1.12 7.45
C VAL A 226 13.59 1.71 6.07
N PHE A 227 13.40 0.87 5.06
CA PHE A 227 13.02 1.30 3.71
C PHE A 227 11.71 2.09 3.70
N ARG A 228 10.71 1.61 4.40
CA ARG A 228 9.39 2.27 4.44
C ARG A 228 9.40 3.62 5.15
N ALA A 229 10.34 3.85 6.05
CA ALA A 229 10.55 5.17 6.65
C ALA A 229 10.77 6.26 5.57
N ALA A 230 11.46 5.92 4.48
CA ALA A 230 11.60 6.78 3.32
C ALA A 230 10.40 6.67 2.36
N TYR A 231 9.99 5.46 2.01
CA TYR A 231 8.95 5.24 1.00
C TYR A 231 7.61 5.92 1.32
N GLU A 232 7.14 5.86 2.56
CA GLU A 232 5.84 6.43 2.97
C GLU A 232 5.81 7.96 2.95
N GLN A 233 6.95 8.62 2.76
CA GLN A 233 6.99 10.09 2.67
C GLN A 233 6.29 10.63 1.41
N ILE A 234 6.00 9.80 0.41
CA ILE A 234 5.28 10.18 -0.81
C ILE A 234 3.90 10.81 -0.53
N GLY A 235 3.20 10.36 0.50
CA GLY A 235 1.91 10.91 0.93
C GLY A 235 2.01 11.83 2.15
N ASN A 236 3.22 12.11 2.65
CA ASN A 236 3.48 12.93 3.82
C ASN A 236 4.35 14.14 3.45
N THR A 237 5.67 14.06 3.66
CA THR A 237 6.56 15.21 3.48
C THR A 237 6.81 15.55 2.01
N VAL A 238 6.87 14.57 1.11
CA VAL A 238 6.94 14.83 -0.35
C VAL A 238 5.66 15.52 -0.83
N ALA A 239 4.50 15.13 -0.29
CA ALA A 239 3.24 15.83 -0.57
C ALA A 239 3.30 17.30 -0.09
N LEU A 240 3.76 17.55 1.14
CA LEU A 240 3.93 18.92 1.65
C LEU A 240 4.91 19.74 0.78
N TRP A 241 6.00 19.12 0.32
CA TRP A 241 6.91 19.78 -0.61
C TRP A 241 6.29 20.02 -1.99
N ALA A 242 5.42 19.16 -2.48
CA ALA A 242 4.69 19.37 -3.73
C ALA A 242 3.81 20.65 -3.69
N ASP A 243 3.37 21.04 -2.51
CA ASP A 243 2.61 22.29 -2.30
C ASP A 243 3.50 23.52 -2.19
N SER A 244 4.58 23.43 -1.39
CA SER A 244 5.36 24.61 -0.99
C SER A 244 6.64 24.82 -1.82
N GLY A 245 7.19 23.77 -2.42
CA GLY A 245 8.49 23.81 -3.10
C GLY A 245 8.44 23.54 -4.61
N VAL A 246 7.26 23.30 -5.19
CA VAL A 246 7.11 22.94 -6.60
C VAL A 246 6.30 23.98 -7.36
N ASP A 247 6.87 24.47 -8.47
CA ASP A 247 6.11 25.21 -9.47
C ASP A 247 5.23 24.23 -10.25
N ARG A 248 3.93 24.32 -9.98
CA ARG A 248 2.90 23.45 -10.55
C ARG A 248 2.24 24.04 -11.79
N ALA A 249 2.77 25.14 -12.34
CA ALA A 249 2.25 25.75 -13.53
C ALA A 249 2.58 24.91 -14.78
N ALA A 250 1.57 24.53 -15.54
CA ALA A 250 1.67 23.90 -16.85
C ALA A 250 0.99 24.81 -17.89
N GLY A 251 1.68 25.83 -18.34
CA GLY A 251 1.12 26.91 -19.14
C GLY A 251 0.14 27.73 -18.30
N THR A 252 -1.12 27.78 -18.72
CA THR A 252 -2.20 28.49 -17.99
C THR A 252 -2.89 27.62 -16.94
N PHE A 253 -2.56 26.33 -16.87
CA PHE A 253 -3.18 25.38 -15.94
C PHE A 253 -2.31 25.18 -14.70
N GLN A 254 -2.90 25.28 -13.51
CA GLN A 254 -2.25 24.96 -12.24
C GLN A 254 -2.54 23.51 -11.88
N ILE A 255 -1.53 22.65 -11.86
CA ILE A 255 -1.66 21.25 -11.49
C ILE A 255 -2.04 21.16 -10.00
N PRO A 256 -3.15 20.48 -9.64
CA PRO A 256 -3.48 20.23 -8.24
C PRO A 256 -2.36 19.44 -7.55
N MET A 257 -2.01 19.84 -6.31
CA MET A 257 -0.90 19.21 -5.56
C MET A 257 -1.12 17.72 -5.29
N THR A 258 -2.37 17.29 -5.16
CA THR A 258 -2.74 15.90 -4.93
C THR A 258 -2.54 15.01 -6.16
N TRP A 259 -2.56 15.57 -7.38
CA TRP A 259 -2.43 14.79 -8.62
C TRP A 259 -1.11 14.03 -8.71
N PHE A 260 -0.04 14.54 -8.12
CA PHE A 260 1.24 13.85 -8.11
C PHE A 260 1.17 12.49 -7.41
N GLN A 261 0.29 12.31 -6.43
CA GLN A 261 0.11 11.02 -5.76
C GLN A 261 -0.53 9.97 -6.68
N SER A 262 -1.22 10.37 -7.77
CA SER A 262 -1.73 9.45 -8.79
C SER A 262 -0.62 8.86 -9.67
N LEU A 263 0.56 9.48 -9.71
CA LEU A 263 1.67 9.00 -10.55
C LEU A 263 2.21 7.65 -10.09
N ASN A 264 2.23 7.38 -8.78
CA ASN A 264 2.69 6.08 -8.28
C ASN A 264 1.82 4.92 -8.80
N PRO A 265 0.50 4.84 -8.57
CA PRO A 265 -0.31 3.75 -9.12
C PRO A 265 -0.35 3.72 -10.67
N LEU A 266 -0.24 4.88 -11.33
CA LEU A 266 -0.10 4.93 -12.79
C LEU A 266 1.19 4.22 -13.23
N PHE A 267 2.33 4.56 -12.64
CA PHE A 267 3.62 3.94 -12.99
C PHE A 267 3.67 2.47 -12.57
N VAL A 268 3.02 2.07 -11.49
CA VAL A 268 2.87 0.64 -11.16
C VAL A 268 2.20 -0.10 -12.31
N MET A 269 1.09 0.42 -12.85
CA MET A 269 0.38 -0.22 -13.98
C MET A 269 1.22 -0.25 -15.26
N LEU A 270 1.96 0.82 -15.55
CA LEU A 270 2.76 0.93 -16.77
C LEU A 270 4.07 0.12 -16.72
N LEU A 271 4.74 0.10 -15.57
CA LEU A 271 6.06 -0.53 -15.43
C LEU A 271 5.99 -2.02 -15.10
N THR A 272 4.91 -2.50 -14.46
CA THR A 272 4.80 -3.91 -14.07
C THR A 272 4.82 -4.87 -15.25
N PRO A 273 4.06 -4.68 -16.34
CA PRO A 273 4.07 -5.62 -17.46
C PRO A 273 5.45 -5.79 -18.13
N PRO A 274 6.17 -4.72 -18.52
CA PRO A 274 7.50 -4.88 -19.13
C PRO A 274 8.52 -5.47 -18.15
N LEU A 275 8.44 -5.12 -16.86
CA LEU A 275 9.33 -5.66 -15.84
C LEU A 275 9.13 -7.16 -15.62
N LEU A 276 7.90 -7.62 -15.56
CA LEU A 276 7.58 -9.05 -15.48
C LEU A 276 8.01 -9.80 -16.74
N ALA A 277 7.83 -9.20 -17.92
CA ALA A 277 8.30 -9.80 -19.18
C ALA A 277 9.82 -9.93 -19.20
N TYR A 278 10.54 -8.92 -18.71
CA TYR A 278 11.99 -8.96 -18.56
C TYR A 278 12.43 -10.07 -17.61
N TRP A 279 11.84 -10.15 -16.41
CA TRP A 279 12.19 -11.19 -15.44
C TRP A 279 11.89 -12.60 -15.93
N ARG A 280 10.77 -12.82 -16.64
CA ARG A 280 10.44 -14.13 -17.23
C ARG A 280 11.48 -14.56 -18.26
N ARG A 281 11.99 -13.64 -19.08
CA ARG A 281 13.01 -13.94 -20.11
C ARG A 281 14.38 -14.26 -19.50
N HIS A 282 14.69 -13.68 -18.34
CA HIS A 282 15.96 -13.83 -17.66
C HIS A 282 15.84 -14.67 -16.37
N ALA A 283 14.78 -15.47 -16.27
CA ALA A 283 14.56 -16.33 -15.11
C ALA A 283 15.61 -17.45 -15.06
N HIS A 284 16.66 -17.21 -14.27
CA HIS A 284 17.49 -18.26 -13.72
C HIS A 284 16.82 -18.83 -12.46
N LYS A 285 17.35 -19.96 -11.93
CA LYS A 285 16.83 -20.55 -10.69
C LYS A 285 16.85 -19.50 -9.56
N GLU A 286 15.66 -19.03 -9.18
CA GLU A 286 15.52 -17.99 -8.13
C GLU A 286 15.84 -18.60 -6.77
N THR A 287 16.93 -18.14 -6.15
CA THR A 287 17.28 -18.45 -4.76
C THR A 287 16.75 -17.38 -3.80
N GLN A 288 16.72 -17.70 -2.50
CA GLN A 288 16.30 -16.72 -1.48
C GLN A 288 17.23 -15.51 -1.49
N GLY A 289 18.55 -15.71 -1.59
CA GLY A 289 19.53 -14.63 -1.66
C GLY A 289 19.39 -13.78 -2.91
N SER A 290 18.99 -14.37 -4.05
CA SER A 290 18.74 -13.59 -5.27
C SER A 290 17.52 -12.67 -5.13
N LEU A 291 16.46 -13.11 -4.44
CA LEU A 291 15.30 -12.28 -4.14
C LEU A 291 15.67 -11.13 -3.20
N VAL A 292 16.43 -11.40 -2.14
CA VAL A 292 16.88 -10.35 -1.21
C VAL A 292 17.82 -9.36 -1.89
N ARG A 293 18.72 -9.79 -2.80
CA ARG A 293 19.55 -8.89 -3.62
C ARG A 293 18.71 -8.00 -4.53
N ARG A 294 17.63 -8.54 -5.10
CA ARG A 294 16.66 -7.76 -5.90
C ARG A 294 16.02 -6.65 -5.05
N MET A 295 15.63 -6.97 -3.82
CA MET A 295 15.09 -5.96 -2.88
C MET A 295 16.13 -4.90 -2.53
N ALA A 296 17.40 -5.28 -2.32
CA ALA A 296 18.49 -4.32 -2.07
C ALA A 296 18.66 -3.34 -3.24
N LEU A 297 18.63 -3.85 -4.48
CA LEU A 297 18.69 -2.99 -5.68
C LEU A 297 17.50 -2.03 -5.73
N GLY A 298 16.29 -2.49 -5.47
CA GLY A 298 15.09 -1.65 -5.41
C GLY A 298 15.25 -0.51 -4.39
N SER A 299 15.80 -0.80 -3.21
CA SER A 299 16.04 0.21 -2.18
C SER A 299 17.08 1.26 -2.64
N LEU A 300 18.12 0.87 -3.34
CA LEU A 300 19.09 1.83 -3.94
C LEU A 300 18.42 2.71 -5.00
N ILE A 301 17.55 2.15 -5.83
CA ILE A 301 16.80 2.92 -6.84
C ILE A 301 15.91 3.96 -6.14
N VAL A 302 15.18 3.58 -5.08
CA VAL A 302 14.40 4.55 -4.29
C VAL A 302 15.30 5.60 -3.65
N GLY A 303 16.48 5.22 -3.14
CA GLY A 303 17.48 6.15 -2.63
C GLY A 303 17.92 7.16 -3.70
N SER A 304 18.13 6.71 -4.94
CA SER A 304 18.48 7.59 -6.06
C SER A 304 17.37 8.59 -6.42
N ALA A 305 16.09 8.21 -6.24
CA ALA A 305 14.98 9.14 -6.41
C ALA A 305 15.04 10.27 -5.37
N TYR A 306 15.36 9.97 -4.11
CA TYR A 306 15.54 11.01 -3.09
C TYR A 306 16.81 11.84 -3.30
N LEU A 307 17.89 11.26 -3.82
CA LEU A 307 19.07 12.03 -4.23
C LEU A 307 18.74 13.01 -5.36
N LEU A 308 17.86 12.63 -6.29
CA LEU A 308 17.36 13.55 -7.31
C LEU A 308 16.67 14.76 -6.67
N LEU A 309 15.74 14.55 -5.73
CA LEU A 309 15.07 15.66 -5.04
C LEU A 309 16.04 16.50 -4.21
N ALA A 310 17.00 15.87 -3.54
CA ALA A 310 18.04 16.58 -2.79
C ALA A 310 18.88 17.49 -3.71
N ALA A 311 19.28 16.99 -4.88
CA ALA A 311 20.03 17.77 -5.86
C ALA A 311 19.18 18.92 -6.44
N VAL A 312 17.92 18.64 -6.78
CA VAL A 312 16.99 19.66 -7.30
C VAL A 312 16.80 20.78 -6.27
N THR A 313 16.50 20.45 -5.02
CA THR A 313 16.26 21.45 -3.97
C THR A 313 17.54 22.20 -3.59
N ALA A 314 18.70 21.57 -3.64
CA ALA A 314 19.99 22.24 -3.42
C ALA A 314 20.33 23.24 -4.54
N THR A 315 19.94 22.96 -5.78
CA THR A 315 20.24 23.83 -6.94
C THR A 315 19.19 24.93 -7.12
N THR A 316 17.95 24.70 -6.75
CA THR A 316 16.88 25.73 -6.83
C THR A 316 16.93 26.70 -5.64
N GLY A 317 17.47 26.28 -4.49
CA GLY A 317 17.49 27.10 -3.28
C GLY A 317 16.06 27.51 -2.85
N GLU A 318 15.80 28.81 -2.75
CA GLU A 318 14.48 29.35 -2.41
C GLU A 318 13.50 29.40 -3.59
N ALA A 319 13.98 29.15 -4.84
CA ALA A 319 13.10 29.11 -6.01
C ALA A 319 12.30 27.81 -6.07
N LEU A 320 11.11 27.87 -6.67
CA LEU A 320 10.28 26.68 -6.87
C LEU A 320 10.92 25.74 -7.92
N ALA A 321 10.94 24.46 -7.62
CA ALA A 321 11.37 23.41 -8.54
C ALA A 321 10.27 23.14 -9.57
N GLY A 322 10.64 22.94 -10.85
CA GLY A 322 9.65 22.57 -11.87
C GLY A 322 8.99 21.22 -11.58
N TRP A 323 7.69 21.11 -11.80
CA TRP A 323 6.89 19.90 -11.53
C TRP A 323 7.42 18.62 -12.22
N VAL A 324 8.14 18.74 -13.32
CA VAL A 324 8.72 17.62 -14.05
C VAL A 324 9.69 16.81 -13.18
N TRP A 325 10.43 17.46 -12.28
CA TRP A 325 11.34 16.79 -11.36
C TRP A 325 10.59 15.91 -10.35
N LEU A 326 9.44 16.39 -9.88
CA LEU A 326 8.58 15.58 -8.99
C LEU A 326 7.97 14.39 -9.75
N ALA A 327 7.57 14.57 -11.01
CA ALA A 327 7.09 13.46 -11.84
C ALA A 327 8.20 12.42 -12.10
N LEU A 328 9.42 12.85 -12.38
CA LEU A 328 10.58 11.96 -12.54
C LEU A 328 10.92 11.23 -11.23
N PHE A 329 10.83 11.92 -10.10
CA PHE A 329 10.98 11.30 -8.78
C PHE A 329 9.99 10.13 -8.61
N PHE A 330 8.69 10.33 -8.88
CA PHE A 330 7.70 9.27 -8.77
C PHE A 330 7.98 8.11 -9.72
N LEU A 331 8.47 8.37 -10.94
CA LEU A 331 8.84 7.33 -11.89
C LEU A 331 9.97 6.45 -11.35
N VAL A 332 11.07 7.07 -10.88
CA VAL A 332 12.23 6.34 -10.35
C VAL A 332 11.88 5.61 -9.05
N LEU A 333 11.16 6.28 -8.14
CA LEU A 333 10.71 5.69 -6.88
C LEU A 333 9.84 4.46 -7.12
N THR A 334 8.84 4.56 -8.00
CA THR A 334 7.93 3.45 -8.31
C THR A 334 8.67 2.29 -8.96
N PHE A 335 9.62 2.58 -9.84
CA PHE A 335 10.45 1.53 -10.42
C PHE A 335 11.22 0.75 -9.34
N GLY A 336 11.82 1.43 -8.36
CA GLY A 336 12.49 0.78 -7.22
C GLY A 336 11.53 0.01 -6.31
N GLU A 337 10.34 0.55 -6.05
CA GLU A 337 9.28 -0.09 -5.26
C GLU A 337 8.90 -1.48 -5.78
N LEU A 338 8.77 -1.63 -7.10
CA LEU A 338 8.39 -2.89 -7.74
C LEU A 338 9.39 -4.03 -7.48
N PHE A 339 10.64 -3.71 -7.12
CA PHE A 339 11.64 -4.70 -6.72
C PHE A 339 11.51 -5.14 -5.27
N ILE A 340 10.83 -4.37 -4.41
CA ILE A 340 10.83 -4.60 -2.94
C ILE A 340 9.52 -5.20 -2.47
N LEU A 341 8.42 -4.47 -2.62
CA LEU A 341 7.17 -4.82 -1.93
C LEU A 341 6.57 -6.15 -2.40
N PRO A 342 6.45 -6.42 -3.72
CA PRO A 342 5.95 -7.71 -4.19
C PRO A 342 6.92 -8.85 -3.86
N THR A 343 8.23 -8.60 -3.96
CA THR A 343 9.26 -9.61 -3.70
C THR A 343 9.30 -9.98 -2.21
N GLY A 344 9.18 -8.99 -1.31
CA GLY A 344 9.18 -9.22 0.13
C GLY A 344 7.96 -10.03 0.59
N LEU A 345 6.76 -9.64 0.17
CA LEU A 345 5.54 -10.41 0.45
C LEU A 345 5.65 -11.84 -0.08
N GLY A 346 6.15 -12.02 -1.30
CA GLY A 346 6.37 -13.32 -1.91
C GLY A 346 7.39 -14.18 -1.13
N LEU A 347 8.46 -13.57 -0.62
CA LEU A 347 9.46 -14.25 0.21
C LEU A 347 8.84 -14.73 1.52
N PHE A 348 8.08 -13.89 2.22
CA PHE A 348 7.38 -14.27 3.46
C PHE A 348 6.40 -15.41 3.22
N ALA A 349 5.63 -15.36 2.14
CA ALA A 349 4.70 -16.43 1.78
C ALA A 349 5.40 -17.76 1.43
N ARG A 350 6.55 -17.70 0.76
CA ARG A 350 7.35 -18.91 0.38
C ARG A 350 8.04 -19.57 1.56
N LEU A 351 8.45 -18.80 2.55
CA LEU A 351 9.16 -19.31 3.74
C LEU A 351 8.23 -19.80 4.84
N ALA A 352 6.93 -19.58 4.67
CA ALA A 352 5.93 -20.00 5.64
C ALA A 352 5.80 -21.53 5.68
N PRO A 353 5.90 -22.17 6.88
CA PRO A 353 5.48 -23.55 7.05
C PRO A 353 4.01 -23.73 6.66
N PRO A 354 3.60 -24.90 6.15
CA PRO A 354 2.25 -25.12 5.62
C PRO A 354 1.10 -24.73 6.56
N HIS A 355 1.31 -24.88 7.87
CA HIS A 355 0.33 -24.54 8.91
C HIS A 355 0.44 -23.10 9.44
N LEU A 356 1.52 -22.35 9.13
CA LEU A 356 1.79 -20.99 9.59
C LEU A 356 1.69 -19.93 8.48
N GLY A 357 1.16 -20.27 7.32
CA GLY A 357 1.07 -19.35 6.18
C GLY A 357 0.37 -18.03 6.52
N ALA A 358 -0.79 -18.09 7.18
CA ALA A 358 -1.52 -16.89 7.59
C ALA A 358 -0.73 -16.06 8.63
N THR A 359 -0.07 -16.71 9.58
CA THR A 359 0.76 -16.03 10.61
C THR A 359 1.96 -15.33 9.97
N THR A 360 2.58 -15.96 8.97
CA THR A 360 3.75 -15.38 8.28
C THR A 360 3.34 -14.18 7.42
N VAL A 361 2.19 -14.25 6.75
CA VAL A 361 1.63 -13.09 6.04
C VAL A 361 1.24 -11.98 7.03
N ALA A 362 0.66 -12.33 8.18
CA ALA A 362 0.38 -11.35 9.25
C ALA A 362 1.66 -10.67 9.76
N SER A 363 2.78 -11.40 9.87
CA SER A 363 4.06 -10.80 10.24
C SER A 363 4.59 -9.81 9.19
N TRP A 364 4.29 -10.00 7.90
CA TRP A 364 4.54 -8.99 6.87
C TRP A 364 3.73 -7.72 7.11
N PHE A 365 2.46 -7.83 7.50
CA PHE A 365 1.67 -6.65 7.88
C PHE A 365 2.24 -5.92 9.10
N LEU A 366 2.83 -6.64 10.07
CA LEU A 366 3.55 -6.01 11.19
C LEU A 366 4.80 -5.24 10.74
N VAL A 367 5.53 -5.76 9.75
CA VAL A 367 6.65 -5.04 9.14
C VAL A 367 6.17 -3.74 8.49
N ILE A 368 5.08 -3.80 7.73
CA ILE A 368 4.49 -2.62 7.09
C ILE A 368 3.99 -1.61 8.14
N PHE A 369 3.31 -2.08 9.20
CA PHE A 369 2.89 -1.27 10.34
C PHE A 369 4.09 -0.53 10.97
N SER A 370 5.15 -1.25 11.32
CA SER A 370 6.35 -0.68 11.93
C SER A 370 7.00 0.36 11.02
N GLY A 371 7.08 0.06 9.71
CA GLY A 371 7.64 0.98 8.72
C GLY A 371 6.82 2.26 8.56
N SER A 372 5.49 2.17 8.55
CA SER A 372 4.61 3.33 8.45
C SER A 372 4.67 4.20 9.72
N LEU A 373 4.76 3.57 10.90
CA LEU A 373 4.93 4.30 12.15
C LEU A 373 6.28 5.02 12.19
N THR A 374 7.36 4.35 11.78
CA THR A 374 8.69 4.95 11.65
C THR A 374 8.69 6.10 10.65
N ALA A 375 7.96 5.97 9.54
CA ALA A 375 7.80 7.05 8.56
C ALA A 375 7.11 8.27 9.17
N GLY A 376 6.10 8.08 10.01
CA GLY A 376 5.47 9.17 10.75
C GLY A 376 6.46 9.90 11.64
N LEU A 377 7.28 9.15 12.39
CA LEU A 377 8.34 9.72 13.24
C LEU A 377 9.40 10.47 12.41
N VAL A 378 9.89 9.89 11.31
CA VAL A 378 10.85 10.57 10.42
C VAL A 378 10.23 11.81 9.78
N GLY A 379 8.94 11.77 9.45
CA GLY A 379 8.21 12.91 8.90
C GLY A 379 8.14 14.10 9.86
N THR A 380 8.22 13.89 11.18
CA THR A 380 8.24 15.01 12.16
C THR A 380 9.47 15.89 12.00
N LEU A 381 10.54 15.37 11.42
CA LEU A 381 11.81 16.08 11.24
C LEU A 381 11.79 17.05 10.06
N TRP A 382 10.77 17.02 9.20
CA TRP A 382 10.70 17.84 7.98
C TRP A 382 10.96 19.32 8.23
N SER A 383 10.29 19.89 9.24
CA SER A 383 10.44 21.30 9.59
C SER A 383 11.77 21.66 10.29
N SER A 384 12.58 20.67 10.65
CA SER A 384 13.87 20.86 11.32
C SER A 384 15.05 20.84 10.35
N PHE A 385 14.83 20.52 9.07
CA PHE A 385 15.83 20.42 8.03
C PHE A 385 15.48 21.31 6.84
N GLU A 386 16.50 21.80 6.16
CA GLU A 386 16.33 22.28 4.79
C GLU A 386 15.86 21.12 3.88
N PRO A 387 15.02 21.39 2.85
CA PRO A 387 14.49 20.33 1.99
C PRO A 387 15.56 19.39 1.41
N SER A 388 16.69 19.95 0.96
CA SER A 388 17.82 19.16 0.43
C SER A 388 18.41 18.21 1.47
N GLY A 389 18.63 18.69 2.69
CA GLY A 389 19.13 17.89 3.81
C GLY A 389 18.16 16.80 4.23
N TYR A 390 16.86 17.10 4.23
CA TYR A 390 15.83 16.09 4.54
C TYR A 390 15.76 15.01 3.47
N PHE A 391 15.80 15.34 2.18
CA PHE A 391 15.82 14.34 1.13
C PHE A 391 17.11 13.51 1.13
N LEU A 392 18.25 14.06 1.51
CA LEU A 392 19.48 13.29 1.77
C LEU A 392 19.29 12.32 2.93
N LEU A 393 18.62 12.71 4.00
CA LEU A 393 18.28 11.81 5.11
C LEU A 393 17.44 10.63 4.63
N LEU A 394 16.42 10.87 3.79
CA LEU A 394 15.59 9.79 3.22
C LEU A 394 16.39 8.87 2.28
N ALA A 395 17.29 9.44 1.48
CA ALA A 395 18.23 8.66 0.67
C ALA A 395 19.12 7.76 1.54
N ALA A 396 19.59 8.29 2.68
CA ALA A 396 20.39 7.51 3.64
C ALA A 396 19.59 6.35 4.26
N PHE A 397 18.30 6.55 4.63
CA PHE A 397 17.44 5.44 5.07
C PHE A 397 17.32 4.34 4.00
N ALA A 398 17.10 4.71 2.74
CA ALA A 398 17.03 3.75 1.64
C ALA A 398 18.39 3.04 1.42
N ALA A 399 19.52 3.75 1.54
CA ALA A 399 20.84 3.15 1.43
C ALA A 399 21.13 2.18 2.58
N VAL A 400 20.78 2.53 3.83
CA VAL A 400 20.92 1.65 4.99
C VAL A 400 20.07 0.38 4.81
N ALA A 401 18.84 0.51 4.35
CA ALA A 401 17.99 -0.65 4.04
C ALA A 401 18.62 -1.54 2.97
N ALA A 402 19.21 -0.95 1.92
CA ALA A 402 19.89 -1.70 0.87
C ALA A 402 21.14 -2.45 1.39
N LEU A 403 21.94 -1.82 2.25
CA LEU A 403 23.10 -2.45 2.88
C LEU A 403 22.70 -3.61 3.78
N LEU A 404 21.65 -3.44 4.60
CA LEU A 404 21.11 -4.51 5.44
C LEU A 404 20.66 -5.69 4.58
N LEU A 405 19.84 -5.44 3.54
CA LEU A 405 19.40 -6.47 2.61
C LEU A 405 20.58 -7.15 1.90
N ARG A 406 21.58 -6.40 1.48
CA ARG A 406 22.78 -6.95 0.84
C ARG A 406 23.56 -7.88 1.79
N GLY A 407 23.75 -7.47 3.04
CA GLY A 407 24.35 -8.30 4.08
C GLY A 407 23.59 -9.60 4.33
N ILE A 408 22.25 -9.51 4.40
CA ILE A 408 21.37 -10.68 4.61
C ILE A 408 21.41 -11.61 3.40
N SER A 409 21.50 -11.10 2.18
CA SER A 409 21.51 -11.91 0.96
C SER A 409 22.68 -12.91 0.90
N SER A 410 23.80 -12.59 1.54
CA SER A 410 24.97 -13.47 1.61
C SER A 410 24.80 -14.64 2.59
N VAL A 411 23.85 -14.52 3.52
CA VAL A 411 23.51 -15.53 4.53
C VAL A 411 22.31 -16.36 4.09
N ALA A 412 21.46 -15.80 3.21
CA ALA A 412 20.23 -16.45 2.76
C ALA A 412 20.46 -17.71 1.90
N ASP A 413 21.61 -17.81 1.24
CA ASP A 413 22.01 -18.98 0.41
C ASP A 413 23.29 -19.63 1.00
N PRO A 414 23.21 -20.42 2.06
CA PRO A 414 24.40 -21.03 2.70
C PRO A 414 25.12 -22.07 1.81
N GLU A 415 24.45 -22.62 0.81
CA GLU A 415 24.99 -23.68 -0.06
C GLU A 415 25.92 -23.20 -1.19
N THR A 416 26.13 -21.89 -1.37
CA THR A 416 26.99 -21.35 -2.44
C THR A 416 28.44 -21.09 -1.99
N LYS A 417 28.82 -21.54 -0.79
CA LYS A 417 30.20 -21.42 -0.24
C LYS A 417 30.90 -22.78 -0.16
N GLY A 418 30.58 -23.70 -1.07
CA GLY A 418 31.28 -24.97 -1.25
C GLY A 418 31.98 -25.01 -2.59
#